data_56b9a7dcca34e5eae0d247004268f71f
#
_entry.id   56b9a7dcca34e5eae0d247004268f71f
#
_cell.length_a   1.000
_cell.length_b   1.000
_cell.length_c   1.000
_cell.angle_alpha   90.00
_cell.angle_beta   90.00
_cell.angle_gamma   90.00
#
_symmetry.space_group_name_H-M   'P 1'
#
loop_
_entity.id
_entity.type
_entity.pdbx_description
1 polymer ?
#
loop_
_entity_poly.entity_id
_entity_poly.type
_entity_poly.pdbx_seq_one_letter_code
_entity_poly.pdbx_strand_id
1 'polypeptide(L)'
;IALESVAACTIFAVGKDATTDGSTMISHTCDSNSDDLRLWLIPSQEAGTTRDVVVGGRAGSDFSNFPDVEYGPNAKIVDSYVNEKATNQYIHAMYSFMNDKGLAIGESTCAMSFSDDRGFLSFMVFDPYRKEGKWDCYMLQDAALENCSTAREAVEFMGKCLEEGGWADFCCECINICDGNEAWIFEAYGGHEWAAIKVPDNAVFVAANRARINVYYENSDDYMCSPTLKSFALENGLWNGEGEFQPCMAYSWNAYNNMGCTLREWRAITLLNPELYG
;
A
#
# COMPACT_ATOMS: atom_id res chain seq x y z
N ILE A 1 0.75 0.89 32.29
CA ILE A 1 0.39 0.44 30.94
C ILE A 1 0.80 1.60 30.04
N ALA A 2 1.98 1.51 29.44
CA ALA A 2 2.36 2.41 28.37
C ALA A 2 1.41 2.11 27.21
N LEU A 3 0.57 3.08 26.85
CA LEU A 3 -0.07 3.10 25.56
C LEU A 3 1.08 3.35 24.57
N GLU A 4 1.59 2.27 23.97
CA GLU A 4 2.37 2.41 22.77
C GLU A 4 1.48 3.18 21.77
N SER A 5 2.01 4.28 21.24
CA SER A 5 1.34 5.06 20.21
C SER A 5 1.22 4.15 19.00
N VAL A 6 0.09 3.51 18.85
CA VAL A 6 -0.21 2.72 17.64
C VAL A 6 -0.40 3.77 16.57
N ALA A 7 0.54 3.87 15.63
CA ALA A 7 0.29 4.55 14.38
C ALA A 7 -0.94 3.89 13.77
N ALA A 8 -1.98 4.67 13.52
CA ALA A 8 -3.23 4.16 13.00
C ALA A 8 -3.57 4.95 11.74
N CYS A 9 -3.83 4.25 10.65
CA CYS A 9 -4.22 4.84 9.38
C CYS A 9 -5.61 4.35 8.99
N THR A 10 -6.35 5.16 8.27
CA THR A 10 -7.64 4.77 7.70
C THR A 10 -7.71 5.29 6.26
N ILE A 11 -8.00 4.41 5.34
CA ILE A 11 -8.12 4.73 3.92
C ILE A 11 -9.53 4.50 3.42
N PHE A 12 -9.94 5.33 2.47
CA PHE A 12 -11.15 5.15 1.68
C PHE A 12 -10.80 5.18 0.19
N ALA A 13 -11.54 4.42 -0.60
CA ALA A 13 -11.55 4.55 -2.05
C ALA A 13 -13.01 4.52 -2.53
N VAL A 14 -13.37 5.44 -3.40
CA VAL A 14 -14.75 5.67 -3.85
C VAL A 14 -14.78 5.59 -5.37
N GLY A 15 -15.64 4.71 -5.88
CA GLY A 15 -15.90 4.60 -7.31
C GLY A 15 -16.73 5.79 -7.82
N LYS A 16 -16.60 6.08 -9.11
CA LYS A 16 -17.19 7.29 -9.74
C LYS A 16 -18.71 7.37 -9.67
N ASP A 17 -19.42 6.25 -9.66
CA ASP A 17 -20.88 6.20 -9.56
C ASP A 17 -21.38 6.28 -8.11
N ALA A 18 -20.46 6.24 -7.13
CA ALA A 18 -20.74 6.46 -5.71
C ALA A 18 -20.50 7.92 -5.26
N THR A 19 -20.14 8.80 -6.18
CA THR A 19 -19.96 10.24 -5.96
C THR A 19 -21.03 11.05 -6.66
N THR A 20 -21.24 12.28 -6.23
CA THR A 20 -22.30 13.15 -6.80
C THR A 20 -21.92 13.78 -8.13
N ASP A 21 -20.63 13.86 -8.44
CA ASP A 21 -20.09 14.53 -9.62
C ASP A 21 -19.40 13.58 -10.62
N GLY A 22 -19.41 12.27 -10.33
CA GLY A 22 -18.78 11.27 -11.19
C GLY A 22 -17.27 11.17 -11.03
N SER A 23 -16.69 11.81 -10.02
CA SER A 23 -15.26 11.67 -9.72
C SER A 23 -14.97 10.38 -8.94
N THR A 24 -13.78 9.85 -9.07
CA THR A 24 -13.21 8.90 -8.10
C THR A 24 -12.56 9.66 -6.95
N MET A 25 -12.54 9.09 -5.77
CA MET A 25 -11.91 9.71 -4.62
C MET A 25 -11.12 8.69 -3.80
N ILE A 26 -10.02 9.14 -3.24
CA ILE A 26 -9.34 8.43 -2.15
C ILE A 26 -9.11 9.37 -0.98
N SER A 27 -8.98 8.81 0.20
CA SER A 27 -8.47 9.52 1.37
C SER A 27 -7.55 8.63 2.18
N HIS A 28 -6.66 9.27 2.92
CA HIS A 28 -5.71 8.63 3.81
C HIS A 28 -5.56 9.49 5.06
N THR A 29 -5.60 8.86 6.23
CA THR A 29 -5.17 9.48 7.49
C THR A 29 -3.86 8.84 7.93
N CYS A 30 -2.90 9.64 8.32
CA CYS A 30 -1.67 9.20 8.97
C CYS A 30 -1.75 9.61 10.46
N ASP A 31 -2.09 8.66 11.32
CA ASP A 31 -2.29 8.91 12.74
C ASP A 31 -0.98 8.64 13.48
N SER A 32 -0.05 9.58 13.40
CA SER A 32 1.27 9.50 14.02
C SER A 32 1.55 10.70 14.93
N ASN A 33 2.34 10.48 15.96
CA ASN A 33 2.77 11.53 16.89
C ASN A 33 4.15 12.12 16.53
N SER A 34 4.85 11.54 15.57
CA SER A 34 6.26 11.85 15.30
C SER A 34 6.59 12.08 13.82
N ASP A 35 5.63 11.86 12.91
CA ASP A 35 5.89 12.00 11.49
C ASP A 35 5.88 13.45 11.05
N ASP A 36 6.73 13.77 10.09
CA ASP A 36 6.75 15.07 9.43
C ASP A 36 5.69 15.11 8.33
N LEU A 37 4.64 15.89 8.55
CA LEU A 37 3.51 16.04 7.63
C LEU A 37 3.66 17.22 6.67
N ARG A 38 4.85 17.80 6.53
CA ARG A 38 5.10 18.85 5.54
C ARG A 38 4.99 18.28 4.12
N LEU A 39 4.67 19.15 3.19
CA LEU A 39 4.47 18.81 1.79
C LEU A 39 5.56 19.47 0.93
N TRP A 40 6.06 18.72 -0.03
CA TRP A 40 7.06 19.21 -0.99
C TRP A 40 6.63 18.92 -2.42
N LEU A 41 6.82 19.89 -3.26
CA LEU A 41 6.64 19.71 -4.68
C LEU A 41 7.95 19.19 -5.28
N ILE A 42 7.96 17.95 -5.73
CA ILE A 42 9.09 17.35 -6.43
C ILE A 42 8.93 17.64 -7.93
N PRO A 43 9.86 18.38 -8.54
CA PRO A 43 9.75 18.70 -9.95
C PRO A 43 10.01 17.47 -10.83
N SER A 44 9.44 17.49 -12.04
CA SER A 44 9.76 16.53 -13.09
C SER A 44 11.27 16.49 -13.35
N GLN A 45 11.80 15.28 -13.52
CA GLN A 45 13.18 15.03 -13.96
C GLN A 45 13.18 14.68 -15.45
N GLU A 46 14.26 15.02 -16.14
CA GLU A 46 14.40 14.68 -17.55
C GLU A 46 14.65 13.18 -17.76
N ALA A 47 14.28 12.66 -18.93
CA ALA A 47 14.67 11.32 -19.35
C ALA A 47 16.21 11.16 -19.31
N GLY A 48 16.68 9.99 -18.90
CA GLY A 48 18.09 9.69 -18.74
C GLY A 48 18.65 10.02 -17.34
N THR A 49 17.85 10.61 -16.45
CA THR A 49 18.27 10.79 -15.04
C THR A 49 18.27 9.47 -14.29
N THR A 50 19.23 9.30 -13.40
CA THR A 50 19.32 8.13 -12.52
C THR A 50 18.50 8.37 -11.27
N ARG A 51 17.71 7.37 -10.87
CA ARG A 51 16.94 7.35 -9.64
C ARG A 51 17.47 6.25 -8.73
N ASP A 52 17.90 6.62 -7.54
CA ASP A 52 18.27 5.65 -6.51
C ASP A 52 17.03 5.01 -5.90
N VAL A 53 17.10 3.70 -5.67
CA VAL A 53 16.10 2.95 -4.92
C VAL A 53 16.58 2.85 -3.47
N VAL A 54 15.80 3.42 -2.55
CA VAL A 54 16.22 3.59 -1.16
C VAL A 54 15.23 2.92 -0.24
N VAL A 55 15.72 2.13 0.69
CA VAL A 55 14.89 1.50 1.74
C VAL A 55 15.27 2.02 3.13
N GLY A 56 14.31 2.06 4.03
CA GLY A 56 14.48 2.53 5.40
C GLY A 56 14.77 4.03 5.49
N GLY A 57 14.58 4.76 4.39
CA GLY A 57 15.01 6.14 4.26
C GLY A 57 14.16 7.16 4.98
N ARG A 58 12.93 6.82 5.28
CA ARG A 58 11.94 7.80 5.74
C ARG A 58 11.22 7.43 7.02
N ALA A 59 11.52 6.28 7.58
CA ALA A 59 10.99 5.87 8.87
C ALA A 59 11.62 6.70 9.99
N GLY A 60 10.91 7.70 10.47
CA GLY A 60 11.30 8.48 11.64
C GLY A 60 11.65 9.93 11.35
N SER A 61 11.37 10.73 12.29
CA SER A 61 11.28 12.16 12.49
C SER A 61 12.46 13.06 12.06
N ASP A 62 13.43 12.61 11.31
CA ASP A 62 14.57 13.48 10.97
C ASP A 62 14.56 13.97 9.51
N PHE A 63 13.50 14.69 9.18
CA PHE A 63 13.41 15.50 7.95
C PHE A 63 13.99 16.90 8.14
N SER A 64 14.94 17.07 9.08
CA SER A 64 15.48 18.38 9.44
C SER A 64 16.25 19.06 8.32
N ASN A 65 16.55 18.37 7.22
CA ASN A 65 17.38 18.87 6.14
C ASN A 65 16.65 19.06 4.80
N PHE A 66 15.37 19.41 4.83
CA PHE A 66 14.71 19.88 3.63
C PHE A 66 15.22 21.28 3.21
N PRO A 67 15.49 21.59 1.98
CA PRO A 67 14.90 21.09 0.73
C PRO A 67 15.66 19.94 0.06
N ASP A 68 16.82 19.59 0.53
CA ASP A 68 17.52 18.44 0.01
C ASP A 68 16.87 17.20 0.62
N VAL A 69 16.27 16.35 -0.22
CA VAL A 69 15.74 15.05 0.18
C VAL A 69 16.93 14.17 0.59
N GLU A 70 17.58 14.52 1.68
CA GLU A 70 18.52 13.61 2.29
C GLU A 70 17.73 12.52 3.00
N TYR A 71 18.05 11.32 2.64
CA TYR A 71 17.52 10.13 3.26
C TYR A 71 17.90 10.11 4.74
N GLY A 72 16.99 9.67 5.59
CA GLY A 72 17.25 9.55 7.02
C GLY A 72 18.45 8.65 7.36
N PRO A 73 18.90 8.62 8.61
CA PRO A 73 20.15 7.95 9.01
C PRO A 73 20.13 6.43 8.81
N ASN A 74 18.98 5.83 8.63
CA ASN A 74 18.81 4.40 8.38
C ASN A 74 18.63 4.06 6.89
N ALA A 75 18.64 5.06 6.03
CA ALA A 75 18.47 4.89 4.59
C ALA A 75 19.61 4.09 3.98
N LYS A 76 19.23 3.18 3.08
CA LYS A 76 20.19 2.41 2.28
C LYS A 76 19.80 2.50 0.82
N ILE A 77 20.72 2.93 -0.03
CA ILE A 77 20.58 2.75 -1.47
C ILE A 77 20.81 1.27 -1.77
N VAL A 78 19.78 0.61 -2.28
CA VAL A 78 19.82 -0.84 -2.56
C VAL A 78 19.88 -1.15 -4.04
N ASP A 79 19.46 -0.19 -4.87
CA ASP A 79 19.48 -0.29 -6.34
C ASP A 79 19.43 1.10 -6.96
N SER A 80 19.49 1.17 -8.28
CA SER A 80 19.19 2.39 -9.06
C SER A 80 18.65 2.02 -10.44
N TYR A 81 17.85 2.88 -11.00
CA TYR A 81 17.37 2.77 -12.39
C TYR A 81 17.45 4.09 -13.12
N VAL A 82 17.44 4.02 -14.44
CA VAL A 82 17.43 5.20 -15.30
C VAL A 82 15.99 5.46 -15.75
N ASN A 83 15.54 6.68 -15.58
CA ASN A 83 14.23 7.10 -16.06
C ASN A 83 14.22 7.10 -17.60
N GLU A 84 13.48 6.18 -18.21
CA GLU A 84 13.38 6.10 -19.68
C GLU A 84 12.61 7.29 -20.28
N LYS A 85 11.75 7.91 -19.51
CA LYS A 85 10.93 9.08 -19.84
C LYS A 85 11.21 10.19 -18.82
N ALA A 86 10.78 11.42 -19.13
CA ALA A 86 10.67 12.45 -18.11
C ALA A 86 9.66 11.99 -17.04
N THR A 87 10.00 12.19 -15.76
CA THR A 87 9.11 11.83 -14.65
C THR A 87 7.97 12.84 -14.52
N ASN A 88 6.89 12.44 -13.87
CA ASN A 88 5.85 13.38 -13.47
C ASN A 88 6.34 14.24 -12.29
N GLN A 89 5.81 15.44 -12.20
CA GLN A 89 5.91 16.24 -10.98
C GLN A 89 4.91 15.68 -9.95
N TYR A 90 5.31 15.60 -8.68
CA TYR A 90 4.43 15.08 -7.64
C TYR A 90 4.59 15.78 -6.30
N ILE A 91 3.61 15.59 -5.41
CA ILE A 91 3.65 16.08 -4.05
C ILE A 91 4.20 14.97 -3.15
N HIS A 92 5.38 15.23 -2.61
CA HIS A 92 6.04 14.37 -1.64
C HIS A 92 5.62 14.73 -0.22
N ALA A 93 5.40 13.72 0.58
CA ALA A 93 5.12 13.81 2.02
C ALA A 93 5.73 12.60 2.72
N MET A 94 5.44 12.41 4.01
CA MET A 94 5.73 11.13 4.68
C MET A 94 5.22 9.95 3.86
N TYR A 95 3.98 10.04 3.38
CA TYR A 95 3.42 9.19 2.34
C TYR A 95 3.03 10.10 1.17
N SER A 96 3.70 9.96 0.05
CA SER A 96 3.46 10.78 -1.14
C SER A 96 2.12 10.44 -1.77
N PHE A 97 1.36 11.43 -2.27
CA PHE A 97 -0.04 11.18 -2.51
C PHE A 97 -0.63 11.65 -3.84
N MET A 98 0.05 12.50 -4.63
CA MET A 98 -0.54 12.98 -5.89
C MET A 98 0.52 13.47 -6.87
N ASN A 99 0.30 13.21 -8.17
CA ASN A 99 1.11 13.76 -9.25
C ASN A 99 0.32 14.72 -10.15
N ASP A 100 1.01 15.34 -11.10
CA ASP A 100 0.44 16.30 -12.06
C ASP A 100 -0.42 15.67 -13.17
N LYS A 101 -0.56 14.34 -13.19
CA LYS A 101 -1.46 13.62 -14.10
C LYS A 101 -2.82 13.30 -13.46
N GLY A 102 -2.98 13.63 -12.18
CA GLY A 102 -4.19 13.33 -11.42
C GLY A 102 -4.22 11.91 -10.82
N LEU A 103 -3.09 11.19 -10.87
CA LEU A 103 -2.91 9.96 -10.12
C LEU A 103 -2.72 10.31 -8.65
N ALA A 104 -3.51 9.67 -7.79
CA ALA A 104 -3.40 9.80 -6.33
C ALA A 104 -3.22 8.43 -5.67
N ILE A 105 -2.39 8.38 -4.62
CA ILE A 105 -2.06 7.18 -3.84
C ILE A 105 -2.15 7.52 -2.36
N GLY A 106 -2.68 6.60 -1.56
CA GLY A 106 -2.65 6.63 -0.11
C GLY A 106 -2.32 5.25 0.43
N GLU A 107 -2.14 5.12 1.75
CA GLU A 107 -1.79 3.84 2.35
C GLU A 107 -2.45 3.63 3.71
N SER A 108 -2.43 2.40 4.17
CA SER A 108 -2.76 2.01 5.53
C SER A 108 -1.93 0.78 5.90
N THR A 109 -0.90 1.00 6.70
CA THR A 109 -0.01 -0.06 7.17
C THR A 109 -0.82 -1.18 7.84
N CYS A 110 -0.72 -2.39 7.33
CA CYS A 110 -1.45 -3.52 7.86
C CYS A 110 -0.77 -4.03 9.12
N ALA A 111 -1.45 -3.88 10.26
CA ALA A 111 -0.94 -4.35 11.53
C ALA A 111 -0.63 -5.85 11.48
N MET A 112 0.60 -6.22 11.81
CA MET A 112 0.98 -7.60 12.09
C MET A 112 0.95 -7.80 13.60
N SER A 113 0.08 -8.69 14.06
CA SER A 113 0.10 -9.11 15.46
C SER A 113 0.91 -10.39 15.59
N PHE A 114 1.91 -10.40 16.46
CA PHE A 114 2.68 -11.59 16.80
C PHE A 114 2.04 -12.39 17.95
N SER A 115 0.80 -12.05 18.29
CA SER A 115 0.10 -12.63 19.44
C SER A 115 -0.51 -14.00 19.19
N ASP A 116 -0.55 -14.44 17.95
CA ASP A 116 -1.01 -15.79 17.58
C ASP A 116 -0.02 -16.50 16.66
N ASP A 117 -0.14 -17.82 16.60
CA ASP A 117 0.80 -18.69 15.87
C ASP A 117 0.84 -18.39 14.36
N ARG A 118 -0.26 -17.95 13.76
CA ARG A 118 -0.34 -17.69 12.32
C ARG A 118 0.36 -16.38 11.95
N GLY A 119 0.23 -15.37 12.77
CA GLY A 119 0.92 -14.12 12.53
C GLY A 119 2.41 -14.24 12.72
N PHE A 120 2.82 -15.01 13.68
CA PHE A 120 4.23 -15.33 13.84
C PHE A 120 4.77 -16.14 12.66
N LEU A 121 4.00 -17.07 12.12
CA LEU A 121 4.36 -17.82 10.92
C LEU A 121 4.56 -16.88 9.72
N SER A 122 3.61 -15.97 9.46
CA SER A 122 3.73 -15.01 8.37
C SER A 122 4.99 -14.15 8.51
N PHE A 123 5.27 -13.64 9.69
CA PHE A 123 6.50 -12.89 9.96
C PHE A 123 7.76 -13.72 9.66
N MET A 124 7.83 -14.96 10.13
CA MET A 124 8.98 -15.83 9.92
C MET A 124 9.18 -16.20 8.45
N VAL A 125 8.09 -16.39 7.71
CA VAL A 125 8.15 -16.68 6.27
C VAL A 125 8.75 -15.51 5.52
N PHE A 126 8.39 -14.27 5.85
CA PHE A 126 8.83 -13.09 5.11
C PHE A 126 10.13 -12.45 5.63
N ASP A 127 10.60 -12.78 6.84
CA ASP A 127 11.84 -12.18 7.38
C ASP A 127 13.07 -12.32 6.48
N PRO A 128 13.33 -13.45 5.81
CA PRO A 128 14.43 -13.55 4.85
C PRO A 128 14.28 -12.62 3.65
N TYR A 129 13.09 -12.57 3.06
CA TYR A 129 12.81 -11.75 1.86
C TYR A 129 12.93 -10.27 2.14
N ARG A 130 12.44 -9.80 3.28
CA ARG A 130 12.52 -8.40 3.70
C ARG A 130 13.95 -7.85 3.72
N LYS A 131 14.93 -8.68 4.08
CA LYS A 131 16.34 -8.27 4.14
C LYS A 131 16.96 -8.07 2.76
N GLU A 132 16.37 -8.67 1.75
CA GLU A 132 16.81 -8.60 0.35
C GLU A 132 15.88 -7.71 -0.48
N GLY A 133 14.73 -7.32 0.07
CA GLY A 133 13.75 -6.48 -0.59
C GLY A 133 14.30 -5.10 -0.93
N LYS A 134 13.90 -4.60 -2.10
CA LYS A 134 14.34 -3.32 -2.64
C LYS A 134 13.28 -2.22 -2.52
N TRP A 135 12.02 -2.56 -2.25
CA TRP A 135 10.91 -1.63 -2.25
C TRP A 135 10.25 -1.57 -0.87
N ASP A 136 10.34 -0.43 -0.21
CA ASP A 136 9.47 -0.10 0.91
C ASP A 136 8.25 0.71 0.44
N CYS A 137 7.29 0.95 1.32
CA CYS A 137 6.06 1.66 1.00
C CYS A 137 6.33 3.05 0.42
N TYR A 138 7.27 3.78 1.00
CA TYR A 138 7.59 5.16 0.61
C TYR A 138 8.18 5.23 -0.78
N MET A 139 9.19 4.41 -1.04
CA MET A 139 9.88 4.38 -2.32
C MET A 139 8.98 3.87 -3.44
N LEU A 140 8.13 2.90 -3.14
CA LEU A 140 7.18 2.34 -4.11
C LEU A 140 6.13 3.37 -4.54
N GLN A 141 5.59 4.15 -3.59
CA GLN A 141 4.64 5.23 -3.88
C GLN A 141 5.28 6.36 -4.69
N ASP A 142 6.47 6.82 -4.30
CA ASP A 142 7.19 7.83 -5.04
C ASP A 142 7.45 7.41 -6.49
N ALA A 143 7.98 6.20 -6.68
CA ALA A 143 8.31 5.68 -7.99
C ALA A 143 7.06 5.52 -8.87
N ALA A 144 5.93 5.11 -8.30
CA ALA A 144 4.65 5.05 -9.00
C ALA A 144 4.16 6.43 -9.42
N LEU A 145 4.22 7.43 -8.54
CA LEU A 145 3.84 8.81 -8.86
C LEU A 145 4.76 9.44 -9.92
N GLU A 146 6.05 9.14 -9.86
CA GLU A 146 7.04 9.60 -10.84
C GLU A 146 6.78 9.04 -12.25
N ASN A 147 6.36 7.78 -12.36
CA ASN A 147 6.38 7.04 -13.63
C ASN A 147 5.01 6.75 -14.24
N CYS A 148 3.91 6.84 -13.46
CA CYS A 148 2.58 6.44 -13.90
C CYS A 148 1.63 7.63 -14.02
N SER A 149 0.65 7.50 -14.92
CA SER A 149 -0.36 8.53 -15.20
C SER A 149 -1.77 8.08 -14.84
N THR A 150 -2.00 6.78 -14.69
CA THR A 150 -3.29 6.20 -14.36
C THR A 150 -3.18 5.23 -13.19
N ALA A 151 -4.31 4.97 -12.53
CA ALA A 151 -4.37 4.04 -11.41
C ALA A 151 -3.97 2.62 -11.83
N ARG A 152 -4.39 2.17 -13.00
CA ARG A 152 -4.04 0.86 -13.56
C ARG A 152 -2.54 0.74 -13.84
N GLU A 153 -1.93 1.75 -14.49
CA GLU A 153 -0.49 1.79 -14.70
C GLU A 153 0.28 1.73 -13.37
N ALA A 154 -0.21 2.41 -12.33
CA ALA A 154 0.41 2.36 -11.01
C ALA A 154 0.34 0.95 -10.39
N VAL A 155 -0.80 0.27 -10.48
CA VAL A 155 -0.96 -1.12 -10.01
C VAL A 155 0.02 -2.05 -10.73
N GLU A 156 0.08 -1.99 -12.07
CA GLU A 156 0.99 -2.81 -12.89
C GLU A 156 2.47 -2.52 -12.56
N PHE A 157 2.82 -1.24 -12.45
CA PHE A 157 4.17 -0.81 -12.11
C PHE A 157 4.61 -1.29 -10.74
N MET A 158 3.78 -1.05 -9.72
CA MET A 158 4.05 -1.45 -8.34
C MET A 158 4.15 -2.97 -8.20
N GLY A 159 3.24 -3.70 -8.85
CA GLY A 159 3.29 -5.16 -8.90
C GLY A 159 4.59 -5.69 -9.50
N LYS A 160 5.00 -5.13 -10.65
CA LYS A 160 6.29 -5.47 -11.28
C LYS A 160 7.48 -5.15 -10.39
N CYS A 161 7.48 -4.01 -9.73
CA CYS A 161 8.53 -3.66 -8.76
C CYS A 161 8.68 -4.72 -7.66
N LEU A 162 7.56 -5.20 -7.11
CA LEU A 162 7.59 -6.24 -6.08
C LEU A 162 8.03 -7.60 -6.64
N GLU A 163 7.56 -7.99 -7.81
CA GLU A 163 7.95 -9.24 -8.45
C GLU A 163 9.45 -9.31 -8.76
N GLU A 164 10.05 -8.20 -9.19
CA GLU A 164 11.46 -8.13 -9.54
C GLU A 164 12.38 -7.84 -8.34
N GLY A 165 11.94 -6.97 -7.43
CA GLY A 165 12.79 -6.42 -6.38
C GLY A 165 12.42 -6.84 -4.96
N GLY A 166 11.22 -7.33 -4.72
CA GLY A 166 10.73 -7.75 -3.40
C GLY A 166 10.42 -6.62 -2.44
N TRP A 167 9.61 -6.94 -1.44
CA TRP A 167 9.13 -6.04 -0.40
C TRP A 167 10.09 -5.97 0.78
N ALA A 168 10.48 -4.77 1.19
CA ALA A 168 11.47 -4.52 2.23
C ALA A 168 10.87 -4.23 3.61
N ASP A 169 9.60 -3.84 3.69
CA ASP A 169 8.97 -3.56 4.98
C ASP A 169 8.63 -4.82 5.77
N PHE A 170 8.56 -4.66 7.09
CA PHE A 170 8.25 -5.77 7.99
C PHE A 170 6.75 -6.03 8.15
N CYS A 171 5.90 -5.19 7.57
CA CYS A 171 4.44 -5.28 7.61
C CYS A 171 3.86 -5.33 6.20
N CYS A 172 2.62 -5.79 6.09
CA CYS A 172 1.85 -5.63 4.87
C CYS A 172 1.41 -4.17 4.71
N GLU A 173 1.09 -3.78 3.49
CA GLU A 173 0.47 -2.49 3.20
C GLU A 173 -0.82 -2.66 2.40
N CYS A 174 -1.82 -1.85 2.74
CA CYS A 174 -3.04 -1.70 1.98
C CYS A 174 -3.05 -0.30 1.36
N ILE A 175 -2.85 -0.22 0.06
CA ILE A 175 -2.66 1.02 -0.69
C ILE A 175 -3.91 1.29 -1.52
N ASN A 176 -4.48 2.48 -1.39
CA ASN A 176 -5.56 2.95 -2.23
C ASN A 176 -5.00 3.87 -3.32
N ILE A 177 -5.47 3.67 -4.55
CA ILE A 177 -4.98 4.34 -5.74
C ILE A 177 -6.18 4.83 -6.53
N CYS A 178 -6.16 6.06 -7.03
CA CYS A 178 -7.17 6.51 -8.00
C CYS A 178 -6.60 7.48 -9.04
N ASP A 179 -7.29 7.55 -10.15
CA ASP A 179 -7.17 8.58 -11.17
C ASP A 179 -8.55 9.18 -11.46
N GLY A 180 -8.73 9.87 -12.56
CA GLY A 180 -10.05 10.43 -12.94
C GLY A 180 -11.12 9.39 -13.33
N ASN A 181 -10.79 8.10 -13.45
CA ASN A 181 -11.65 7.07 -14.02
C ASN A 181 -11.84 5.85 -13.12
N GLU A 182 -10.77 5.40 -12.47
CA GLU A 182 -10.74 4.15 -11.70
C GLU A 182 -10.18 4.38 -10.30
N ALA A 183 -10.67 3.58 -9.34
CA ALA A 183 -10.08 3.44 -8.02
C ALA A 183 -9.69 1.98 -7.80
N TRP A 184 -8.51 1.76 -7.21
CA TRP A 184 -7.93 0.44 -6.96
C TRP A 184 -7.48 0.32 -5.52
N ILE A 185 -7.48 -0.92 -5.02
CA ILE A 185 -6.82 -1.32 -3.79
C ILE A 185 -5.70 -2.25 -4.16
N PHE A 186 -4.51 -1.94 -3.69
CA PHE A 186 -3.31 -2.75 -3.85
C PHE A 186 -2.84 -3.21 -2.48
N GLU A 187 -2.57 -4.49 -2.30
CA GLU A 187 -2.06 -5.03 -1.04
C GLU A 187 -0.72 -5.70 -1.27
N ALA A 188 0.34 -5.14 -0.66
CA ALA A 188 1.65 -5.75 -0.58
C ALA A 188 1.71 -6.64 0.67
N TYR A 189 1.92 -7.94 0.48
CA TYR A 189 1.89 -8.90 1.60
C TYR A 189 3.28 -9.19 2.17
N GLY A 190 4.29 -9.18 1.33
CA GLY A 190 5.67 -9.49 1.69
C GLY A 190 6.37 -10.33 0.62
N GLY A 191 7.70 -10.38 0.66
CA GLY A 191 8.48 -11.03 -0.39
C GLY A 191 8.14 -10.45 -1.76
N HIS A 192 7.65 -11.27 -2.66
CA HIS A 192 7.22 -10.86 -4.00
C HIS A 192 5.69 -10.91 -4.17
N GLU A 193 4.95 -11.11 -3.05
CA GLU A 193 3.53 -11.42 -3.09
C GLU A 193 2.66 -10.18 -2.88
N TRP A 194 1.75 -9.97 -3.82
CA TRP A 194 0.81 -8.85 -3.84
C TRP A 194 -0.49 -9.22 -4.54
N ALA A 195 -1.56 -8.47 -4.24
CA ALA A 195 -2.80 -8.50 -4.98
C ALA A 195 -3.37 -7.09 -5.13
N ALA A 196 -4.13 -6.86 -6.18
CA ALA A 196 -4.89 -5.64 -6.37
C ALA A 196 -6.28 -5.92 -6.93
N ILE A 197 -7.24 -5.11 -6.51
CA ILE A 197 -8.62 -5.19 -6.98
C ILE A 197 -9.14 -3.80 -7.30
N LYS A 198 -9.83 -3.68 -8.44
CA LYS A 198 -10.55 -2.46 -8.78
C LYS A 198 -11.77 -2.30 -7.85
N VAL A 199 -11.94 -1.11 -7.31
CA VAL A 199 -13.15 -0.74 -6.58
C VAL A 199 -14.28 -0.59 -7.59
N PRO A 200 -15.42 -1.29 -7.44
CA PRO A 200 -16.55 -1.13 -8.34
C PRO A 200 -17.00 0.33 -8.40
N ASP A 201 -17.43 0.78 -9.58
CA ASP A 201 -17.78 2.19 -9.82
C ASP A 201 -18.86 2.71 -8.85
N ASN A 202 -19.76 1.84 -8.39
CA ASN A 202 -20.85 2.16 -7.47
C ASN A 202 -20.56 1.80 -5.99
N ALA A 203 -19.31 1.59 -5.63
CA ALA A 203 -18.92 1.13 -4.30
C ALA A 203 -17.99 2.11 -3.58
N VAL A 204 -17.96 1.96 -2.26
CA VAL A 204 -16.98 2.57 -1.37
C VAL A 204 -16.21 1.46 -0.65
N PHE A 205 -14.90 1.56 -0.70
CA PHE A 205 -14.00 0.70 0.06
C PHE A 205 -13.46 1.45 1.27
N VAL A 206 -13.27 0.74 2.37
CA VAL A 206 -12.61 1.25 3.57
C VAL A 206 -11.68 0.18 4.16
N ALA A 207 -10.48 0.58 4.56
CA ALA A 207 -9.58 -0.25 5.35
C ALA A 207 -8.92 0.59 6.46
N ALA A 208 -8.64 -0.07 7.55
CA ALA A 208 -8.06 0.54 8.74
C ALA A 208 -6.98 -0.40 9.31
N ASN A 209 -5.76 -0.29 8.81
CA ASN A 209 -4.59 -1.08 9.20
C ASN A 209 -4.79 -2.60 9.06
N ARG A 210 -5.45 -3.03 8.01
CA ARG A 210 -5.54 -4.46 7.67
C ARG A 210 -5.78 -4.67 6.18
N ALA A 211 -5.26 -5.78 5.67
CA ALA A 211 -5.57 -6.25 4.33
C ALA A 211 -7.05 -6.68 4.23
N ARG A 212 -7.68 -6.42 3.11
CA ARG A 212 -9.12 -6.61 2.89
C ARG A 212 -9.45 -7.43 1.65
N ILE A 213 -8.50 -7.68 0.74
CA ILE A 213 -8.75 -8.47 -0.48
C ILE A 213 -8.98 -9.93 -0.08
N ASN A 214 -10.24 -10.33 -0.08
CA ASN A 214 -10.69 -11.65 0.33
C ASN A 214 -11.17 -12.53 -0.84
N VAL A 215 -10.89 -12.11 -2.06
CA VAL A 215 -11.22 -12.84 -3.30
C VAL A 215 -9.95 -13.09 -4.10
N TYR A 216 -9.98 -14.14 -4.90
CA TYR A 216 -8.91 -14.49 -5.83
C TYR A 216 -9.51 -14.86 -7.17
N TYR A 217 -9.07 -14.18 -8.22
CA TYR A 217 -9.48 -14.45 -9.59
C TYR A 217 -8.27 -14.76 -10.45
N GLU A 218 -8.32 -15.86 -11.19
CA GLU A 218 -7.21 -16.25 -12.07
C GLU A 218 -7.12 -15.40 -13.33
N ASN A 219 -8.25 -14.87 -13.81
CA ASN A 219 -8.33 -14.04 -15.01
C ASN A 219 -9.44 -13.00 -14.83
N SER A 220 -9.10 -11.77 -14.59
CA SER A 220 -10.05 -10.67 -14.48
C SER A 220 -9.36 -9.35 -14.79
N ASP A 221 -10.01 -8.50 -15.57
CA ASP A 221 -9.53 -7.14 -15.84
C ASP A 221 -9.58 -6.23 -14.61
N ASP A 222 -10.36 -6.62 -13.60
CA ASP A 222 -10.55 -5.89 -12.35
C ASP A 222 -9.76 -6.49 -11.18
N TYR A 223 -8.89 -7.47 -11.45
CA TYR A 223 -8.04 -8.11 -10.44
C TYR A 223 -6.68 -8.46 -11.00
N MET A 224 -5.62 -8.14 -10.27
CA MET A 224 -4.23 -8.46 -10.60
C MET A 224 -3.54 -9.00 -9.35
N CYS A 225 -2.57 -9.87 -9.52
CA CYS A 225 -1.76 -10.38 -8.41
C CYS A 225 -0.44 -10.95 -8.91
N SER A 226 0.48 -11.16 -7.96
CA SER A 226 1.71 -11.90 -8.25
C SER A 226 1.40 -13.32 -8.75
N PRO A 227 2.16 -13.83 -9.72
CA PRO A 227 1.89 -15.15 -10.31
C PRO A 227 2.01 -16.30 -9.31
N THR A 228 2.72 -16.09 -8.21
CA THR A 228 2.96 -17.07 -7.16
C THR A 228 2.05 -16.93 -5.94
N LEU A 229 1.17 -15.92 -5.90
CA LEU A 229 0.37 -15.57 -4.73
C LEU A 229 -0.29 -16.79 -4.04
N LYS A 230 -0.95 -17.63 -4.78
CA LYS A 230 -1.67 -18.80 -4.22
C LYS A 230 -0.73 -19.96 -3.91
N SER A 231 0.21 -20.27 -4.81
CA SER A 231 1.16 -21.37 -4.62
C SER A 231 2.13 -21.10 -3.48
N PHE A 232 2.63 -19.87 -3.36
CA PHE A 232 3.50 -19.46 -2.26
C PHE A 232 2.81 -19.62 -0.90
N ALA A 233 1.54 -19.22 -0.79
CA ALA A 233 0.77 -19.39 0.45
C ALA A 233 0.62 -20.86 0.84
N LEU A 234 0.37 -21.74 -0.12
CA LEU A 234 0.26 -23.19 0.10
C LEU A 234 1.60 -23.80 0.53
N GLU A 235 2.67 -23.50 -0.21
CA GLU A 235 4.02 -24.06 0.03
C GLU A 235 4.58 -23.65 1.37
N ASN A 236 4.24 -22.45 1.86
CA ASN A 236 4.71 -21.91 3.13
C ASN A 236 3.73 -22.10 4.31
N GLY A 237 2.64 -22.86 4.10
CA GLY A 237 1.67 -23.17 5.15
C GLY A 237 0.80 -21.99 5.60
N LEU A 238 0.79 -20.89 4.84
CA LEU A 238 -0.08 -19.73 5.09
C LEU A 238 -1.53 -20.03 4.69
N TRP A 239 -1.74 -20.99 3.80
CA TRP A 239 -3.02 -21.57 3.42
C TRP A 239 -2.89 -23.10 3.33
N ASN A 240 -3.90 -23.83 3.78
CA ASN A 240 -3.86 -25.31 3.83
C ASN A 240 -4.34 -26.00 2.55
N GLY A 241 -4.72 -25.24 1.52
CA GLY A 241 -5.23 -25.78 0.27
C GLY A 241 -6.72 -26.13 0.30
N GLU A 242 -7.42 -25.91 1.39
CA GLU A 242 -8.86 -26.22 1.55
C GLU A 242 -9.71 -24.96 1.48
N GLY A 243 -10.87 -25.07 0.83
CA GLY A 243 -11.81 -23.96 0.67
C GLY A 243 -11.33 -22.90 -0.33
N GLU A 244 -12.00 -21.75 -0.31
CA GLU A 244 -11.64 -20.61 -1.15
C GLU A 244 -10.35 -19.95 -0.65
N PHE A 245 -9.45 -19.64 -1.58
CA PHE A 245 -8.25 -18.90 -1.24
C PHE A 245 -8.58 -17.42 -1.05
N GLN A 246 -8.33 -16.92 0.14
CA GLN A 246 -8.53 -15.53 0.53
C GLN A 246 -7.18 -14.90 0.89
N PRO A 247 -6.60 -14.06 0.02
CA PRO A 247 -5.27 -13.50 0.23
C PRO A 247 -5.09 -12.81 1.58
N CYS A 248 -5.98 -11.91 1.95
CA CYS A 248 -5.90 -11.20 3.23
C CYS A 248 -5.92 -12.15 4.45
N MET A 249 -6.63 -13.28 4.36
CA MET A 249 -6.67 -14.28 5.43
C MET A 249 -5.43 -15.17 5.47
N ALA A 250 -4.84 -15.44 4.30
CA ALA A 250 -3.61 -16.21 4.22
C ALA A 250 -2.40 -15.40 4.73
N TYR A 251 -2.30 -14.14 4.31
CA TYR A 251 -1.11 -13.33 4.52
C TYR A 251 -1.19 -12.38 5.72
N SER A 252 -2.38 -11.90 6.08
CA SER A 252 -2.59 -10.87 7.09
C SER A 252 -3.69 -11.21 8.10
N TRP A 253 -3.78 -12.48 8.48
CA TRP A 253 -4.80 -13.05 9.37
C TRP A 253 -5.04 -12.25 10.65
N ASN A 254 -4.00 -11.78 11.29
CA ASN A 254 -4.09 -11.12 12.59
C ASN A 254 -4.89 -9.84 12.59
N ALA A 255 -4.89 -9.13 11.49
CA ALA A 255 -5.60 -7.88 11.36
C ALA A 255 -7.12 -8.07 11.52
N TYR A 256 -7.64 -9.26 11.27
CA TYR A 256 -9.07 -9.57 11.45
C TYR A 256 -9.52 -9.62 12.91
N ASN A 257 -8.63 -9.93 13.82
CA ASN A 257 -8.91 -9.98 15.25
C ASN A 257 -8.59 -8.68 15.98
N ASN A 258 -8.11 -7.67 15.28
CA ASN A 258 -7.78 -6.38 15.86
C ASN A 258 -9.03 -5.50 15.95
N MET A 259 -9.53 -5.30 17.18
CA MET A 259 -10.72 -4.49 17.44
C MET A 259 -10.54 -3.02 17.02
N GLY A 260 -9.32 -2.47 17.14
CA GLY A 260 -9.03 -1.11 16.70
C GLY A 260 -9.17 -0.91 15.19
N CYS A 261 -8.91 -1.95 14.38
CA CYS A 261 -9.12 -1.94 12.94
C CYS A 261 -10.61 -2.09 12.61
N THR A 262 -11.23 -3.13 13.13
CA THR A 262 -12.62 -3.49 12.79
C THR A 262 -13.63 -2.44 13.23
N LEU A 263 -13.45 -1.79 14.39
CA LEU A 263 -14.35 -0.74 14.86
C LEU A 263 -14.29 0.53 14.01
N ARG A 264 -13.12 0.91 13.51
CA ARG A 264 -12.98 2.06 12.59
C ARG A 264 -13.69 1.80 11.27
N GLU A 265 -13.51 0.63 10.69
CA GLU A 265 -14.22 0.22 9.46
C GLU A 265 -15.73 0.12 9.68
N TRP A 266 -16.16 -0.52 10.77
CA TRP A 266 -17.59 -0.58 11.12
C TRP A 266 -18.18 0.82 11.25
N ARG A 267 -17.49 1.74 11.93
CA ARG A 267 -17.97 3.12 12.08
C ARG A 267 -18.04 3.84 10.72
N ALA A 268 -17.05 3.68 9.88
CA ALA A 268 -17.04 4.27 8.54
C ALA A 268 -18.23 3.74 7.70
N ILE A 269 -18.43 2.43 7.66
CA ILE A 269 -19.51 1.80 6.90
C ILE A 269 -20.88 2.24 7.42
N THR A 270 -21.07 2.30 8.73
CA THR A 270 -22.36 2.74 9.32
C THR A 270 -22.68 4.21 9.11
N LEU A 271 -21.67 5.05 8.92
CA LEU A 271 -21.86 6.46 8.54
C LEU A 271 -22.21 6.63 7.07
N LEU A 272 -21.59 5.82 6.19
CA LEU A 272 -21.83 5.86 4.76
C LEU A 272 -23.15 5.20 4.35
N ASN A 273 -23.52 4.14 5.04
CA ASN A 273 -24.77 3.43 4.79
C ASN A 273 -25.45 3.01 6.10
N PRO A 274 -26.20 3.94 6.75
CA PRO A 274 -26.86 3.67 8.01
C PRO A 274 -27.91 2.53 7.95
N GLU A 275 -28.46 2.28 6.78
CA GLU A 275 -29.50 1.25 6.60
C GLU A 275 -28.97 -0.18 6.74
N LEU A 276 -27.67 -0.39 6.55
CA LEU A 276 -27.05 -1.73 6.73
C LEU A 276 -27.08 -2.21 8.19
N TYR A 277 -27.26 -1.30 9.16
CA TYR A 277 -27.14 -1.60 10.59
C TYR A 277 -28.26 -1.00 11.45
N GLY A 278 -29.35 -0.60 10.79
CA GLY A 278 -30.56 -0.11 11.45
C GLY A 278 -31.43 -1.19 12.08
#